data_76211a53c28f7d035919bd5f98416392
#
_entry.id   76211a53c28f7d035919bd5f98416392
#
_cell.length_a   1.000
_cell.length_b   1.000
_cell.length_c   1.000
_cell.angle_alpha   90.00
_cell.angle_beta   90.00
_cell.angle_gamma   90.00
#
_symmetry.space_group_name_H-M   'P 1'
#
loop_
_entity.id
_entity.type
_entity.pdbx_description
1 polymer ?
#
loop_
_entity_poly.entity_id
_entity_poly.type
_entity_poly.pdbx_seq_one_letter_code
_entity_poly.pdbx_strand_id
1 'polypeptide(L)'
;MQYVVQMEEVDISDGCEAVNVWDLDCSESLARARKLAKGVIRSIKEHALPQLSEISDPTNPVSVSIAQYQSYRNSGKIKLGRILDVLDVETIPSEIWKGELS
;
A
#
# COMPACT_ATOMS: atom_id res chain seq x y z
N MET A 1 17.10 -0.16 -8.05
CA MET A 1 16.14 -0.73 -7.10
C MET A 1 15.01 0.28 -6.85
N GLN A 2 13.78 -0.15 -6.89
CA GLN A 2 12.63 0.71 -6.62
C GLN A 2 11.83 0.15 -5.45
N TYR A 3 11.36 1.05 -4.60
CA TYR A 3 10.49 0.72 -3.47
C TYR A 3 9.13 1.35 -3.73
N VAL A 4 8.10 0.53 -3.80
CA VAL A 4 6.73 0.98 -4.10
C VAL A 4 5.90 0.90 -2.83
N VAL A 5 5.31 2.01 -2.42
CA VAL A 5 4.39 2.04 -1.29
C VAL A 5 3.03 1.59 -1.78
N GLN A 6 2.49 0.55 -1.17
CA GLN A 6 1.24 -0.08 -1.56
C GLN A 6 0.24 -0.08 -0.42
N MET A 7 -1.03 0.06 -0.75
CA MET A 7 -2.14 -0.22 0.15
C MET A 7 -2.87 -1.46 -0.37
N GLU A 8 -3.22 -2.35 0.53
CA GLU A 8 -3.93 -3.59 0.20
C GLU A 8 -5.19 -3.71 1.03
N GLU A 9 -6.27 -4.11 0.40
CA GLU A 9 -7.47 -4.57 1.09
C GLU A 9 -7.27 -6.03 1.46
N VAL A 10 -7.34 -6.36 2.75
CA VAL A 10 -7.05 -7.70 3.26
C VAL A 10 -8.36 -8.45 3.48
N ASP A 11 -8.51 -9.60 2.84
CA ASP A 11 -9.67 -10.46 3.05
C ASP A 11 -9.45 -11.33 4.27
N ILE A 12 -10.10 -10.97 5.39
CA ILE A 12 -9.98 -11.72 6.64
C ILE A 12 -10.71 -13.07 6.62
N SER A 13 -11.68 -13.24 5.70
CA SER A 13 -12.37 -14.53 5.59
C SER A 13 -11.47 -15.62 5.02
N ASP A 14 -10.49 -15.23 4.20
CA ASP A 14 -9.49 -16.13 3.62
C ASP A 14 -8.11 -16.03 4.31
N GLY A 15 -8.04 -15.38 5.45
CA GLY A 15 -6.84 -15.35 6.27
C GLY A 15 -5.69 -14.53 5.70
N CYS A 16 -5.85 -13.23 5.52
CA CYS A 16 -4.81 -12.30 5.09
C CYS A 16 -4.45 -12.35 3.60
N GLU A 17 -5.33 -12.86 2.76
CA GLU A 17 -5.16 -12.78 1.32
C GLU A 17 -5.54 -11.38 0.84
N ALA A 18 -4.69 -10.76 0.00
CA ALA A 18 -4.97 -9.45 -0.54
C ALA A 18 -6.10 -9.52 -1.58
N VAL A 19 -7.13 -8.68 -1.42
CA VAL A 19 -8.24 -8.59 -2.36
C VAL A 19 -7.97 -7.57 -3.46
N ASN A 20 -7.56 -6.37 -3.06
CA ASN A 20 -7.19 -5.29 -3.97
C ASN A 20 -5.86 -4.69 -3.52
N VAL A 21 -5.06 -4.26 -4.49
CA VAL A 21 -3.76 -3.64 -4.22
C VAL A 21 -3.66 -2.35 -5.03
N TRP A 22 -3.26 -1.28 -4.36
CA TRP A 22 -3.03 0.03 -4.99
C TRP A 22 -1.57 0.42 -4.81
N ASP A 23 -0.91 0.76 -5.92
CA ASP A 23 0.42 1.36 -5.90
C ASP A 23 0.24 2.87 -5.72
N LEU A 24 0.72 3.41 -4.61
CA LEU A 24 0.45 4.80 -4.23
C LEU A 24 1.60 5.75 -4.53
N ASP A 25 2.83 5.28 -4.30
CA ASP A 25 4.01 6.10 -4.52
C ASP A 25 5.24 5.21 -4.65
N CYS A 26 6.35 5.77 -5.12
CA CYS A 26 7.58 5.01 -5.24
C CYS A 26 8.81 5.88 -4.98
N SER A 27 9.91 5.23 -4.62
CA SER A 27 11.18 5.89 -4.39
C SER A 27 12.33 4.93 -4.63
N GLU A 28 13.50 5.45 -4.99
CA GLU A 28 14.74 4.68 -5.04
C GLU A 28 15.37 4.50 -3.65
N SER A 29 14.89 5.23 -2.65
CA SER A 29 15.39 5.20 -1.28
C SER A 29 14.38 4.52 -0.37
N LEU A 30 14.83 3.49 0.37
CA LEU A 30 14.00 2.82 1.36
C LEU A 30 13.59 3.77 2.49
N ALA A 31 14.50 4.66 2.93
CA ALA A 31 14.20 5.63 3.98
C ALA A 31 13.08 6.57 3.54
N ARG A 32 13.11 7.03 2.28
CA ARG A 32 12.05 7.87 1.73
C ARG A 32 10.74 7.11 1.58
N ALA A 33 10.80 5.86 1.11
CA ALA A 33 9.62 5.01 0.99
C ALA A 33 8.93 4.81 2.34
N ARG A 34 9.71 4.64 3.41
CA ARG A 34 9.17 4.54 4.77
C ARG A 34 8.46 5.82 5.22
N LYS A 35 9.00 6.99 4.87
CA LYS A 35 8.32 8.27 5.15
C LYS A 35 7.02 8.38 4.37
N LEU A 36 7.03 8.00 3.11
CA LEU A 36 5.84 8.00 2.27
C LEU A 36 4.77 7.06 2.84
N ALA A 37 5.18 5.86 3.28
CA ALA A 37 4.27 4.90 3.90
C ALA A 37 3.62 5.45 5.16
N LYS A 38 4.39 6.14 6.01
CA LYS A 38 3.84 6.79 7.22
C LYS A 38 2.82 7.86 6.86
N GLY A 39 3.06 8.62 5.80
CA GLY A 39 2.10 9.60 5.29
C GLY A 39 0.80 8.95 4.80
N VAL A 40 0.93 7.83 4.09
CA VAL A 40 -0.24 7.05 3.65
C VAL A 40 -1.04 6.54 4.84
N ILE A 41 -0.38 5.97 5.85
CA ILE A 41 -1.03 5.48 7.07
C ILE A 41 -1.81 6.61 7.76
N ARG A 42 -1.19 7.77 7.89
CA ARG A 42 -1.86 8.94 8.46
C ARG A 42 -3.10 9.33 7.66
N SER A 43 -2.97 9.37 6.34
CA SER A 43 -4.10 9.72 5.46
C SER A 43 -5.25 8.72 5.58
N ILE A 44 -4.94 7.43 5.75
CA ILE A 44 -5.97 6.41 5.98
C ILE A 44 -6.68 6.68 7.31
N LYS A 45 -5.93 6.92 8.38
CA LYS A 45 -6.50 7.17 9.71
C LYS A 45 -7.30 8.48 9.77
N GLU A 46 -6.98 9.45 8.93
CA GLU A 46 -7.68 10.73 8.83
C GLU A 46 -8.80 10.70 7.79
N HIS A 47 -9.07 9.54 7.18
CA HIS A 47 -10.07 9.36 6.12
C HIS A 47 -9.82 10.29 4.91
N ALA A 48 -8.57 10.62 4.65
CA ALA A 48 -8.18 11.56 3.60
C ALA A 48 -7.64 10.90 2.33
N LEU A 49 -7.44 9.58 2.34
CA LEU A 49 -6.91 8.87 1.18
C LEU A 49 -8.03 8.56 0.18
N PRO A 50 -7.96 9.07 -1.07
CA PRO A 50 -9.05 8.88 -2.05
C PRO A 50 -9.35 7.41 -2.36
N GLN A 51 -8.33 6.54 -2.33
CA GLN A 51 -8.48 5.13 -2.65
C GLN A 51 -9.37 4.37 -1.66
N LEU A 52 -9.65 4.93 -0.49
CA LEU A 52 -10.56 4.31 0.48
C LEU A 52 -11.97 4.12 -0.09
N SER A 53 -12.38 5.00 -1.01
CA SER A 53 -13.69 4.87 -1.68
C SER A 53 -13.75 3.69 -2.64
N GLU A 54 -12.63 3.11 -3.01
CA GLU A 54 -12.54 1.98 -3.93
C GLU A 54 -12.51 0.63 -3.22
N ILE A 55 -12.50 0.62 -1.89
CA ILE A 55 -12.52 -0.63 -1.11
C ILE A 55 -13.82 -1.38 -1.39
N SER A 56 -13.69 -2.66 -1.75
CA SER A 56 -14.85 -3.47 -2.15
C SER A 56 -15.70 -3.92 -0.97
N ASP A 57 -15.09 -4.15 0.19
CA ASP A 57 -15.80 -4.57 1.40
C ASP A 57 -15.31 -3.73 2.59
N PRO A 58 -16.17 -2.83 3.12
CA PRO A 58 -15.76 -1.96 4.21
C PRO A 58 -15.46 -2.68 5.53
N THR A 59 -15.75 -3.98 5.62
CA THR A 59 -15.40 -4.77 6.80
C THR A 59 -13.96 -5.28 6.76
N ASN A 60 -13.31 -5.22 5.61
CA ASN A 60 -11.92 -5.67 5.49
C ASN A 60 -10.95 -4.62 6.02
N PRO A 61 -9.91 -5.02 6.76
CA PRO A 61 -8.84 -4.10 7.11
C PRO A 61 -8.00 -3.73 5.89
N VAL A 62 -7.24 -2.68 5.99
CA VAL A 62 -6.28 -2.27 4.95
C VAL A 62 -4.87 -2.37 5.50
N SER A 63 -3.95 -2.84 4.69
CA SER A 63 -2.55 -2.98 5.04
C SER A 63 -1.70 -2.07 4.17
N VAL A 64 -0.69 -1.44 4.76
CA VAL A 64 0.30 -0.64 4.03
C VAL A 64 1.61 -1.40 4.04
N SER A 65 2.20 -1.56 2.86
CA SER A 65 3.46 -2.27 2.69
C SER A 65 4.36 -1.54 1.71
N ILE A 66 5.63 -1.92 1.70
CA ILE A 66 6.62 -1.43 0.76
C ILE A 66 7.13 -2.64 -0.03
N ALA A 67 6.85 -2.65 -1.33
CA ALA A 67 7.33 -3.70 -2.22
C ALA A 67 8.66 -3.26 -2.83
N GLN A 68 9.68 -4.09 -2.70
CA GLN A 68 10.98 -3.87 -3.28
C GLN A 68 11.04 -4.53 -4.65
N TYR A 69 11.28 -3.73 -5.69
CA TYR A 69 11.37 -4.21 -7.05
C TYR A 69 12.78 -4.07 -7.59
N GLN A 70 13.22 -5.07 -8.33
CA GLN A 70 14.37 -4.93 -9.19
C GLN A 70 14.00 -3.94 -10.30
N SER A 71 14.85 -2.94 -10.54
CA SER A 71 14.59 -1.95 -11.59
C SER A 71 15.70 -2.03 -12.64
N TYR A 72 15.35 -1.68 -13.88
CA TYR A 72 16.29 -1.61 -14.97
C TYR A 72 15.90 -0.48 -15.93
N ARG A 73 16.84 -0.04 -16.74
CA ARG A 73 16.59 0.98 -17.75
C ARG A 73 16.35 0.34 -19.11
N ASN A 74 15.30 0.80 -19.78
CA ASN A 74 14.99 0.39 -21.15
C ASN A 74 14.54 1.62 -21.92
N SER A 75 15.28 1.96 -22.99
CA SER A 75 14.97 3.15 -23.84
C SER A 75 14.90 4.45 -23.04
N GLY A 76 15.80 4.60 -22.05
CA GLY A 76 15.85 5.80 -21.20
C GLY A 76 14.81 5.85 -20.10
N LYS A 77 13.93 4.86 -20.01
CA LYS A 77 12.89 4.77 -18.97
C LYS A 77 13.24 3.73 -17.92
N ILE A 78 12.85 4.00 -16.68
CA ILE A 78 12.97 3.02 -15.61
C ILE A 78 11.80 2.05 -15.68
N LYS A 79 12.10 0.76 -15.75
CA LYS A 79 11.10 -0.31 -15.74
C LYS A 79 11.22 -1.11 -14.47
N LEU A 80 10.08 -1.54 -13.92
CA LEU A 80 10.05 -2.43 -12.79
C LEU A 80 10.15 -3.87 -13.27
N GLY A 81 11.06 -4.61 -12.67
CA GLY A 81 11.21 -6.03 -12.93
C GLY A 81 10.47 -6.85 -11.88
N ARG A 82 11.15 -7.86 -11.35
CA ARG A 82 10.60 -8.79 -10.39
C ARG A 82 10.54 -8.17 -8.99
N ILE A 83 9.52 -8.55 -8.20
CA ILE A 83 9.47 -8.24 -6.77
C ILE A 83 10.54 -9.08 -6.07
N LEU A 84 11.38 -8.41 -5.27
CA LEU A 84 12.43 -9.06 -4.49
C LEU A 84 11.99 -9.30 -3.05
N ASP A 85 11.19 -8.40 -2.49
CA ASP A 85 10.73 -8.49 -1.10
C ASP A 85 9.52 -7.60 -0.90
N VAL A 86 8.73 -7.89 0.14
CA VAL A 86 7.61 -7.05 0.58
C VAL A 86 7.77 -6.83 2.08
N LEU A 87 7.82 -5.57 2.49
CA LEU A 87 7.96 -5.16 3.88
C LEU A 87 6.61 -4.65 4.37
N ASP A 88 6.00 -5.39 5.28
CA ASP A 88 4.75 -4.95 5.92
C ASP A 88 5.05 -3.79 6.87
N VAL A 89 4.29 -2.71 6.76
CA VAL A 89 4.46 -1.53 7.61
C VAL A 89 3.41 -1.50 8.70
N GLU A 90 2.13 -1.51 8.32
CA GLU A 90 1.04 -1.48 9.31
C GLU A 90 -0.25 -2.02 8.69
N THR A 91 -1.04 -2.75 9.49
CA THR A 91 -2.40 -3.14 9.14
C THR A 91 -3.38 -2.32 9.97
N ILE A 92 -4.31 -1.65 9.30
CA ILE A 92 -5.27 -0.74 9.92
C ILE A 92 -6.62 -1.44 9.98
N PRO A 93 -7.17 -1.65 11.18
CA PRO A 93 -8.50 -2.28 11.32
C PRO A 93 -9.60 -1.49 10.63
N SER A 94 -10.62 -2.20 10.16
CA SER A 94 -11.73 -1.58 9.43
C SER A 94 -12.48 -0.52 10.24
N GLU A 95 -12.62 -0.69 11.54
CA GLU A 95 -13.31 0.28 12.38
C GLU A 95 -12.59 1.63 12.48
N ILE A 96 -11.31 1.69 12.12
CA ILE A 96 -10.56 2.94 12.11
C ILE A 96 -10.77 3.70 10.81
N TRP A 97 -10.58 3.03 9.66
CA TRP A 97 -10.63 3.73 8.38
C TRP A 97 -12.04 3.90 7.83
N LYS A 98 -12.98 3.02 8.18
CA LYS A 98 -14.36 3.13 7.68
C LYS A 98 -15.27 4.00 8.53
N GLY A 99 -14.81 4.46 9.70
CA GLY A 99 -15.66 5.12 10.71
C GLY A 99 -16.52 6.24 10.16
N GLU A 100 -16.00 7.08 9.28
CA GLU A 100 -16.74 8.18 8.69
C GLU A 100 -17.28 7.87 7.29
N LEU A 101 -16.98 6.70 6.74
CA LEU A 101 -17.47 6.26 5.44
C LEU A 101 -18.76 5.46 5.54
N SER A 102 -19.11 5.06 6.73
CA SER A 102 -20.30 4.23 7.00
C SER A 102 -21.54 5.06 7.29
#